data_0a3da466a0449628bc75546cd087f2be
#
_entry.id   0a3da466a0449628bc75546cd087f2be
#
_cell.length_a   1.000
_cell.length_b   1.000
_cell.length_c   1.000
_cell.angle_alpha   90.00
_cell.angle_beta   90.00
_cell.angle_gamma   90.00
#
_symmetry.space_group_name_H-M   'P 1'
#
loop_
_entity.id
_entity.type
_entity.pdbx_description
1 polymer ?
#
loop_
_entity_poly.entity_id
_entity_poly.type
_entity_poly.pdbx_seq_one_letter_code
_entity_poly.pdbx_strand_id
1 'polypeptide(L)'
;MNRLLSILVAVVLSTVLVQAQSKNQNYISYINKYEDIAVSEMYRSGIPASITLAQGLLESGAGKSQLAIKSNNHFGIKCHNGWKGGRVYHDDDAKGECFRKYDNPEESYRDHSDFLRYRERYKFLFDFQITDYKSWAYGLKKAGYATDPNYPDKLISIIELYGLSRYDTSPAPSSGSKASDSSGQPIRIPTPPSQLGQVQRADNAVKETFRFSLTRQMYSQNGVPFVYAVAGETYASIAASYGLFTGEILRFNDLSGKPVLKAGSVVYLQKKKKYAAEGLDKHVVEKGETLWEISQRYGIRMKSLRRLNGLDKSSVIRENDILKLRK
;
A
#
# COMPACT_ATOMS: atom_id res chain seq x y z
N MET A 1 -47.56 50.45 47.97
CA MET A 1 -47.06 50.98 46.65
C MET A 1 -45.81 50.23 46.34
N ASN A 2 -45.95 49.00 45.80
CA ASN A 2 -44.84 48.11 45.48
C ASN A 2 -44.68 48.07 43.97
N ARG A 3 -43.53 48.55 43.50
CA ARG A 3 -43.08 48.35 42.13
C ARG A 3 -42.30 47.02 42.02
N LEU A 4 -42.93 46.03 41.45
CA LEU A 4 -42.29 44.81 41.05
C LEU A 4 -41.45 45.08 39.77
N LEU A 5 -40.16 45.02 39.94
CA LEU A 5 -39.21 45.12 38.85
C LEU A 5 -39.08 43.75 38.17
N SER A 6 -39.75 43.57 37.06
CA SER A 6 -39.60 42.37 36.23
C SER A 6 -38.28 42.41 35.50
N ILE A 7 -37.33 41.62 35.95
CA ILE A 7 -36.08 41.38 35.20
C ILE A 7 -36.37 40.33 34.11
N LEU A 8 -36.47 40.82 32.88
CA LEU A 8 -36.56 39.97 31.70
C LEU A 8 -35.15 39.45 31.40
N VAL A 9 -34.87 38.22 31.80
CA VAL A 9 -33.65 37.53 31.39
C VAL A 9 -33.83 37.08 29.95
N ALA A 10 -33.32 37.86 29.02
CA ALA A 10 -33.21 37.45 27.64
C ALA A 10 -32.07 36.40 27.54
N VAL A 11 -32.43 35.12 27.55
CA VAL A 11 -31.53 34.04 27.21
C VAL A 11 -31.28 34.12 25.70
N VAL A 12 -30.18 34.76 25.34
CA VAL A 12 -29.68 34.72 23.95
C VAL A 12 -29.14 33.30 23.74
N LEU A 13 -29.99 32.43 23.19
CA LEU A 13 -29.57 31.16 22.67
C LEU A 13 -28.71 31.47 21.41
N SER A 14 -27.41 31.61 21.59
CA SER A 14 -26.45 31.59 20.47
C SER A 14 -26.46 30.20 19.89
N THR A 15 -27.33 29.95 18.93
CA THR A 15 -27.23 28.79 18.04
C THR A 15 -25.94 28.96 17.26
N VAL A 16 -24.89 28.28 17.72
CA VAL A 16 -23.70 28.05 16.91
C VAL A 16 -24.19 27.21 15.72
N LEU A 17 -24.47 27.86 14.61
CA LEU A 17 -24.64 27.20 13.33
C LEU A 17 -23.30 26.56 13.01
N VAL A 18 -23.09 25.32 13.43
CA VAL A 18 -22.07 24.45 12.88
C VAL A 18 -22.45 24.28 11.42
N GLN A 19 -21.83 25.09 10.59
CA GLN A 19 -21.96 24.97 9.14
C GLN A 19 -21.33 23.61 8.79
N ALA A 20 -22.17 22.58 8.69
CA ALA A 20 -21.73 21.27 8.25
C ALA A 20 -21.20 21.45 6.82
N GLN A 21 -19.89 21.40 6.68
CA GLN A 21 -19.23 21.50 5.38
C GLN A 21 -19.79 20.36 4.52
N SER A 22 -20.55 20.73 3.47
CA SER A 22 -21.22 19.74 2.61
C SER A 22 -20.16 18.86 1.94
N LYS A 23 -20.28 17.55 2.14
CA LYS A 23 -19.36 16.60 1.53
C LYS A 23 -19.49 16.64 0.01
N ASN A 24 -18.37 16.75 -0.69
CA ASN A 24 -18.33 16.76 -2.14
C ASN A 24 -18.68 15.36 -2.69
N GLN A 25 -19.73 15.27 -3.49
CA GLN A 25 -20.21 14.01 -4.05
C GLN A 25 -19.17 13.31 -4.93
N ASN A 26 -18.32 14.07 -5.63
CA ASN A 26 -17.23 13.49 -6.42
C ASN A 26 -16.19 12.78 -5.53
N TYR A 27 -15.93 13.35 -4.34
CA TYR A 27 -15.03 12.73 -3.37
C TYR A 27 -15.62 11.44 -2.83
N ILE A 28 -16.91 11.45 -2.49
CA ILE A 28 -17.62 10.24 -2.03
C ILE A 28 -17.56 9.14 -3.10
N SER A 29 -17.86 9.49 -4.36
CA SER A 29 -17.81 8.54 -5.47
C SER A 29 -16.40 7.98 -5.70
N TYR A 30 -15.38 8.82 -5.57
CA TYR A 30 -13.98 8.39 -5.66
C TYR A 30 -13.61 7.43 -4.53
N ILE A 31 -13.96 7.77 -3.29
CA ILE A 31 -13.69 6.92 -2.11
C ILE A 31 -14.33 5.54 -2.31
N ASN A 32 -15.63 5.48 -2.59
CA ASN A 32 -16.36 4.23 -2.78
C ASN A 32 -15.78 3.36 -3.92
N LYS A 33 -15.22 4.01 -4.94
CA LYS A 33 -14.61 3.30 -6.07
C LYS A 33 -13.24 2.70 -5.75
N TYR A 34 -12.46 3.34 -4.87
CA TYR A 34 -11.04 3.02 -4.67
C TYR A 34 -10.71 2.54 -3.25
N GLU A 35 -11.68 2.47 -2.33
CA GLU A 35 -11.44 2.06 -0.95
C GLU A 35 -10.85 0.66 -0.84
N ASP A 36 -11.38 -0.31 -1.58
CA ASP A 36 -10.87 -1.69 -1.58
C ASP A 36 -9.42 -1.77 -2.08
N ILE A 37 -9.08 -0.99 -3.10
CA ILE A 37 -7.72 -0.90 -3.62
C ILE A 37 -6.79 -0.29 -2.58
N ALA A 38 -7.21 0.80 -1.93
CA ALA A 38 -6.41 1.46 -0.91
C ALA A 38 -6.20 0.57 0.32
N VAL A 39 -7.24 -0.17 0.76
CA VAL A 39 -7.12 -1.15 1.83
C VAL A 39 -6.21 -2.31 1.41
N SER A 40 -6.34 -2.84 0.19
CA SER A 40 -5.44 -3.86 -0.34
C SER A 40 -3.98 -3.39 -0.34
N GLU A 41 -3.75 -2.16 -0.80
CA GLU A 41 -2.41 -1.56 -0.80
C GLU A 41 -1.88 -1.30 0.61
N MET A 42 -2.73 -0.93 1.57
CA MET A 42 -2.34 -0.83 2.98
C MET A 42 -1.80 -2.16 3.51
N TYR A 43 -2.50 -3.25 3.27
CA TYR A 43 -2.03 -4.58 3.67
C TYR A 43 -0.77 -5.00 2.93
N ARG A 44 -0.64 -4.61 1.66
CA ARG A 44 0.52 -4.92 0.82
C ARG A 44 1.76 -4.12 1.22
N SER A 45 1.60 -2.83 1.46
CA SER A 45 2.73 -1.89 1.58
C SER A 45 3.00 -1.39 2.98
N GLY A 46 2.01 -1.45 3.89
CA GLY A 46 2.08 -0.86 5.22
C GLY A 46 1.84 0.65 5.25
N ILE A 47 1.27 1.22 4.19
CA ILE A 47 0.86 2.63 4.13
C ILE A 47 -0.61 2.71 4.54
N PRO A 48 -1.03 3.63 5.44
CA PRO A 48 -2.44 3.77 5.81
C PRO A 48 -3.34 3.94 4.59
N ALA A 49 -4.46 3.21 4.55
CA ALA A 49 -5.44 3.34 3.48
C ALA A 49 -6.02 4.76 3.43
N SER A 50 -6.20 5.39 4.58
CA SER A 50 -6.64 6.78 4.70
C SER A 50 -5.68 7.76 4.02
N ILE A 51 -4.39 7.57 4.18
CA ILE A 51 -3.35 8.38 3.53
C ILE A 51 -3.40 8.17 2.02
N THR A 52 -3.43 6.91 1.55
CA THR A 52 -3.48 6.59 0.13
C THR A 52 -4.72 7.17 -0.54
N LEU A 53 -5.91 7.06 0.08
CA LEU A 53 -7.15 7.66 -0.43
C LEU A 53 -7.10 9.18 -0.46
N ALA A 54 -6.61 9.81 0.62
CA ALA A 54 -6.52 11.27 0.70
C ALA A 54 -5.56 11.84 -0.35
N GLN A 55 -4.41 11.18 -0.57
CA GLN A 55 -3.47 11.54 -1.63
C GLN A 55 -4.10 11.35 -3.01
N GLY A 56 -4.72 10.21 -3.28
CA GLY A 56 -5.40 9.96 -4.56
C GLY A 56 -6.50 10.99 -4.85
N LEU A 57 -7.28 11.38 -3.84
CA LEU A 57 -8.28 12.46 -3.96
C LEU A 57 -7.63 13.80 -4.32
N LEU A 58 -6.60 14.18 -3.59
CA LEU A 58 -5.94 15.47 -3.73
C LEU A 58 -5.19 15.59 -5.05
N GLU A 59 -4.33 14.61 -5.36
CA GLU A 59 -3.43 14.63 -6.53
C GLU A 59 -4.19 14.48 -7.86
N SER A 60 -5.28 13.68 -7.86
CA SER A 60 -6.05 13.42 -9.08
C SER A 60 -7.28 14.33 -9.26
N GLY A 61 -7.55 15.22 -8.32
CA GLY A 61 -8.83 15.95 -8.29
C GLY A 61 -10.03 15.01 -8.27
N ALA A 62 -10.00 14.00 -7.38
CA ALA A 62 -10.98 12.92 -7.31
C ALA A 62 -11.09 12.12 -8.63
N GLY A 63 -9.98 11.88 -9.29
CA GLY A 63 -9.90 11.14 -10.55
C GLY A 63 -10.34 11.94 -11.78
N LYS A 64 -10.58 13.23 -11.63
CA LYS A 64 -11.08 14.11 -12.71
C LYS A 64 -10.00 14.96 -13.38
N SER A 65 -8.76 14.93 -12.91
CA SER A 65 -7.66 15.62 -13.58
C SER A 65 -7.42 15.01 -14.97
N GLN A 66 -6.97 15.83 -15.91
CA GLN A 66 -6.65 15.37 -17.28
C GLN A 66 -5.60 14.26 -17.25
N LEU A 67 -4.64 14.34 -16.31
CA LEU A 67 -3.62 13.32 -16.13
C LEU A 67 -4.25 11.99 -15.68
N ALA A 68 -5.09 11.99 -14.64
CA ALA A 68 -5.74 10.78 -14.17
C ALA A 68 -6.63 10.12 -15.24
N ILE A 69 -7.40 10.93 -16.01
CA ILE A 69 -8.28 10.42 -17.06
C ILE A 69 -7.49 9.79 -18.22
N LYS A 70 -6.41 10.45 -18.67
CA LYS A 70 -5.64 10.01 -19.85
C LYS A 70 -4.65 8.88 -19.56
N SER A 71 -4.21 8.76 -18.32
CA SER A 71 -3.10 7.86 -17.98
C SER A 71 -3.34 6.94 -16.80
N ASN A 72 -4.52 6.95 -16.17
CA ASN A 72 -4.80 6.27 -14.90
C ASN A 72 -3.79 6.61 -13.79
N ASN A 73 -3.06 7.72 -13.90
CA ASN A 73 -2.07 8.15 -12.94
C ASN A 73 -2.72 9.05 -11.88
N HIS A 74 -3.11 8.44 -10.77
CA HIS A 74 -3.85 9.10 -9.69
C HIS A 74 -2.96 9.86 -8.70
N PHE A 75 -1.64 9.71 -8.79
CA PHE A 75 -0.70 10.28 -7.83
C PHE A 75 0.35 11.19 -8.48
N GLY A 76 0.21 11.50 -9.77
CA GLY A 76 1.14 12.38 -10.46
C GLY A 76 2.57 11.85 -10.53
N ILE A 77 2.74 10.52 -10.63
CA ILE A 77 4.09 9.94 -10.65
C ILE A 77 4.76 10.24 -11.99
N LYS A 78 5.86 11.03 -11.92
CA LYS A 78 6.67 11.41 -13.08
C LYS A 78 7.52 10.22 -13.57
N CYS A 79 7.85 10.22 -14.87
CA CYS A 79 8.82 9.27 -15.40
C CYS A 79 10.20 9.57 -14.79
N HIS A 80 10.72 8.63 -14.04
CA HIS A 80 12.11 8.69 -13.58
C HIS A 80 13.00 7.88 -14.53
N ASN A 81 14.32 8.06 -14.43
CA ASN A 81 15.29 7.29 -15.20
C ASN A 81 15.00 5.80 -15.05
N GLY A 82 14.89 5.09 -16.18
CA GLY A 82 14.59 3.66 -16.20
C GLY A 82 13.12 3.27 -16.35
N TRP A 83 12.16 4.22 -16.34
CA TRP A 83 10.77 3.89 -16.65
C TRP A 83 10.59 3.42 -18.08
N LYS A 84 10.09 2.20 -18.27
CA LYS A 84 9.88 1.58 -19.59
C LYS A 84 8.40 1.40 -19.95
N GLY A 85 7.48 1.69 -19.02
CA GLY A 85 6.04 1.62 -19.25
C GLY A 85 5.51 2.75 -20.14
N GLY A 86 4.20 2.81 -20.27
CA GLY A 86 3.49 3.86 -21.01
C GLY A 86 3.80 5.26 -20.46
N ARG A 87 3.75 6.26 -21.32
CA ARG A 87 4.08 7.65 -20.99
C ARG A 87 2.99 8.60 -21.48
N VAL A 88 2.81 9.67 -20.74
CA VAL A 88 2.00 10.81 -21.15
C VAL A 88 2.76 12.08 -20.78
N TYR A 89 2.62 13.11 -21.60
CA TYR A 89 3.25 14.40 -21.35
C TYR A 89 2.19 15.39 -20.93
N HIS A 90 2.47 16.12 -19.85
CA HIS A 90 1.58 17.11 -19.28
C HIS A 90 2.39 18.28 -18.75
N ASP A 91 1.84 19.50 -18.84
CA ASP A 91 2.44 20.68 -18.23
C ASP A 91 2.05 20.72 -16.75
N ASP A 92 3.05 20.69 -15.88
CA ASP A 92 2.92 20.77 -14.41
C ASP A 92 3.88 21.84 -13.90
N ASP A 93 4.94 21.47 -13.17
CA ASP A 93 5.99 22.41 -12.74
C ASP A 93 6.79 22.97 -13.93
N ALA A 94 6.90 22.19 -15.01
CA ALA A 94 7.52 22.58 -16.27
C ALA A 94 6.69 22.12 -17.47
N LYS A 95 6.96 22.74 -18.65
CA LYS A 95 6.30 22.33 -19.90
C LYS A 95 6.73 20.94 -20.33
N GLY A 96 5.74 20.09 -20.72
CA GLY A 96 6.01 18.81 -21.33
C GLY A 96 6.65 17.78 -20.39
N GLU A 97 6.38 17.82 -19.11
CA GLU A 97 6.89 16.83 -18.16
C GLU A 97 6.33 15.45 -18.44
N CYS A 98 7.18 14.44 -18.27
CA CYS A 98 6.83 13.05 -18.50
C CYS A 98 6.18 12.43 -17.25
N PHE A 99 4.97 11.91 -17.40
CA PHE A 99 4.26 11.16 -16.37
C PHE A 99 4.06 9.71 -16.79
N ARG A 100 4.06 8.81 -15.81
CA ARG A 100 3.78 7.39 -16.04
C ARG A 100 2.33 7.20 -16.48
N LYS A 101 2.11 6.28 -17.42
CA LYS A 101 0.79 5.85 -17.85
C LYS A 101 0.61 4.39 -17.48
N TYR A 102 -0.55 4.07 -16.91
CA TYR A 102 -0.93 2.74 -16.45
C TYR A 102 -2.14 2.24 -17.24
N ASP A 103 -2.28 0.92 -17.31
CA ASP A 103 -3.40 0.29 -18.01
C ASP A 103 -4.70 0.40 -17.17
N ASN A 104 -4.56 0.46 -15.84
CA ASN A 104 -5.67 0.59 -14.90
C ASN A 104 -5.25 1.40 -13.66
N PRO A 105 -6.21 1.88 -12.85
CA PRO A 105 -5.91 2.61 -11.62
C PRO A 105 -5.17 1.80 -10.56
N GLU A 106 -5.41 0.48 -10.47
CA GLU A 106 -4.77 -0.42 -9.52
C GLU A 106 -3.25 -0.38 -9.66
N GLU A 107 -2.74 -0.32 -10.89
CA GLU A 107 -1.30 -0.19 -11.16
C GLU A 107 -0.74 1.14 -10.65
N SER A 108 -1.50 2.23 -10.77
CA SER A 108 -1.12 3.53 -10.23
C SER A 108 -1.04 3.51 -8.71
N TYR A 109 -2.03 2.90 -8.04
CA TYR A 109 -2.04 2.75 -6.59
C TYR A 109 -0.86 1.89 -6.11
N ARG A 110 -0.60 0.81 -6.82
CA ARG A 110 0.53 -0.08 -6.53
C ARG A 110 1.87 0.62 -6.69
N ASP A 111 2.06 1.33 -7.79
CA ASP A 111 3.30 2.05 -8.07
C ASP A 111 3.53 3.20 -7.08
N HIS A 112 2.46 3.90 -6.66
CA HIS A 112 2.52 4.88 -5.59
C HIS A 112 2.96 4.26 -4.25
N SER A 113 2.39 3.12 -3.90
CA SER A 113 2.79 2.42 -2.69
C SER A 113 4.25 1.96 -2.75
N ASP A 114 4.69 1.46 -3.90
CA ASP A 114 6.08 1.07 -4.13
C ASP A 114 7.02 2.28 -4.10
N PHE A 115 6.59 3.40 -4.66
CA PHE A 115 7.32 4.67 -4.61
C PHE A 115 7.59 5.13 -3.18
N LEU A 116 6.62 5.02 -2.28
CA LEU A 116 6.81 5.37 -0.87
C LEU A 116 7.60 4.29 -0.12
N ARG A 117 7.32 3.03 -0.40
CA ARG A 117 7.89 1.91 0.36
C ARG A 117 9.39 1.73 0.14
N TYR A 118 9.87 1.96 -1.08
CA TYR A 118 11.22 1.59 -1.48
C TYR A 118 12.19 2.76 -1.63
N ARG A 119 11.77 3.99 -1.37
CA ARG A 119 12.67 5.13 -1.37
C ARG A 119 13.13 5.46 0.04
N GLU A 120 14.45 5.59 0.22
CA GLU A 120 15.08 5.80 1.52
C GLU A 120 14.50 7.00 2.30
N ARG A 121 14.21 8.10 1.59
CA ARG A 121 13.64 9.31 2.21
C ARG A 121 12.30 9.12 2.91
N TYR A 122 11.53 8.08 2.55
CA TYR A 122 10.24 7.75 3.17
C TYR A 122 10.32 6.64 4.21
N LYS A 123 11.48 6.02 4.39
CA LYS A 123 11.64 4.82 5.23
C LYS A 123 11.18 5.03 6.68
N PHE A 124 11.45 6.20 7.24
CA PHE A 124 11.07 6.53 8.62
C PHE A 124 9.54 6.61 8.82
N LEU A 125 8.76 6.79 7.75
CA LEU A 125 7.30 6.79 7.83
C LEU A 125 6.76 5.46 8.35
N PHE A 126 7.45 4.38 8.03
CA PHE A 126 7.06 3.02 8.41
C PHE A 126 7.41 2.66 9.86
N ASP A 127 7.98 3.60 10.60
CA ASP A 127 8.15 3.53 12.05
C ASP A 127 6.90 4.05 12.79
N PHE A 128 6.00 4.77 12.11
CA PHE A 128 4.72 5.22 12.66
C PHE A 128 3.68 4.10 12.69
N GLN A 129 2.72 4.22 13.62
CA GLN A 129 1.56 3.33 13.63
C GLN A 129 0.72 3.55 12.37
N ILE A 130 0.15 2.46 11.85
CA ILE A 130 -0.68 2.52 10.63
C ILE A 130 -1.94 3.38 10.81
N THR A 131 -2.43 3.50 12.05
CA THR A 131 -3.58 4.32 12.41
C THR A 131 -3.22 5.78 12.72
N ASP A 132 -1.93 6.11 12.77
CA ASP A 132 -1.45 7.47 13.03
C ASP A 132 -1.28 8.26 11.72
N TYR A 133 -2.38 8.46 11.02
CA TYR A 133 -2.39 9.20 9.75
C TYR A 133 -1.85 10.64 9.89
N LYS A 134 -1.90 11.25 11.09
CA LYS A 134 -1.35 12.60 11.31
C LYS A 134 0.17 12.60 11.21
N SER A 135 0.83 11.70 11.91
CA SER A 135 2.29 11.55 11.80
C SER A 135 2.71 11.18 10.37
N TRP A 136 1.92 10.34 9.68
CA TRP A 136 2.13 10.02 8.27
C TRP A 136 2.03 11.27 7.38
N ALA A 137 1.00 12.10 7.53
CA ALA A 137 0.81 13.31 6.73
C ALA A 137 1.97 14.31 6.90
N TYR A 138 2.35 14.61 8.14
CA TYR A 138 3.50 15.48 8.42
C TYR A 138 4.83 14.85 7.99
N GLY A 139 4.97 13.54 8.13
CA GLY A 139 6.12 12.79 7.69
C GLY A 139 6.31 12.84 6.16
N LEU A 140 5.26 12.71 5.37
CA LEU A 140 5.28 12.86 3.92
C LEU A 140 5.81 14.25 3.52
N LYS A 141 5.34 15.31 4.18
CA LYS A 141 5.86 16.66 3.96
C LYS A 141 7.34 16.78 4.31
N LYS A 142 7.74 16.25 5.47
CA LYS A 142 9.13 16.22 5.92
C LYS A 142 10.05 15.48 4.94
N ALA A 143 9.55 14.39 4.35
CA ALA A 143 10.25 13.62 3.33
C ALA A 143 10.31 14.32 1.96
N GLY A 144 9.63 15.46 1.79
CA GLY A 144 9.60 16.20 0.52
C GLY A 144 8.69 15.58 -0.53
N TYR A 145 7.59 14.94 -0.12
CA TYR A 145 6.58 14.44 -1.06
C TYR A 145 5.91 15.58 -1.84
N ALA A 146 5.60 16.67 -1.14
CA ALA A 146 5.02 17.88 -1.73
C ALA A 146 5.76 19.15 -1.28
N THR A 147 5.80 20.16 -2.13
CA THR A 147 6.38 21.47 -1.83
C THR A 147 5.45 22.35 -1.00
N ASP A 148 4.14 22.17 -1.13
CA ASP A 148 3.10 22.93 -0.42
C ASP A 148 3.26 22.81 1.11
N PRO A 149 3.43 23.93 1.86
CA PRO A 149 3.54 23.91 3.31
C PRO A 149 2.27 23.38 4.01
N ASN A 150 1.10 23.53 3.40
CA ASN A 150 -0.20 23.12 3.95
C ASN A 150 -0.59 21.69 3.53
N TYR A 151 0.30 20.95 2.88
CA TYR A 151 0.01 19.62 2.39
C TYR A 151 -0.48 18.65 3.49
N PRO A 152 0.16 18.58 4.69
CA PRO A 152 -0.32 17.74 5.77
C PRO A 152 -1.75 18.07 6.21
N ASP A 153 -2.03 19.36 6.38
CA ASP A 153 -3.34 19.81 6.86
C ASP A 153 -4.45 19.53 5.84
N LYS A 154 -4.13 19.62 4.54
CA LYS A 154 -5.05 19.21 3.47
C LYS A 154 -5.38 17.72 3.53
N LEU A 155 -4.37 16.85 3.71
CA LEU A 155 -4.59 15.42 3.86
C LEU A 155 -5.42 15.12 5.12
N ILE A 156 -5.05 15.69 6.26
CA ILE A 156 -5.75 15.50 7.53
C ILE A 156 -7.21 15.95 7.41
N SER A 157 -7.45 17.13 6.82
CA SER A 157 -8.81 17.65 6.63
C SER A 157 -9.67 16.72 5.76
N ILE A 158 -9.11 16.15 4.70
CA ILE A 158 -9.80 15.17 3.85
C ILE A 158 -10.09 13.90 4.66
N ILE A 159 -9.11 13.37 5.38
CA ILE A 159 -9.27 12.15 6.18
C ILE A 159 -10.36 12.34 7.24
N GLU A 160 -10.35 13.46 7.96
CA GLU A 160 -11.32 13.74 9.03
C GLU A 160 -12.72 14.03 8.46
N LEU A 161 -12.84 14.87 7.41
CA LEU A 161 -14.14 15.23 6.81
C LEU A 161 -14.87 14.01 6.24
N TYR A 162 -14.15 13.09 5.61
CA TYR A 162 -14.73 11.89 4.99
C TYR A 162 -14.63 10.65 5.87
N GLY A 163 -14.00 10.75 7.05
CA GLY A 163 -13.84 9.65 8.01
C GLY A 163 -13.00 8.50 7.45
N LEU A 164 -11.94 8.82 6.69
CA LEU A 164 -11.14 7.81 5.98
C LEU A 164 -10.32 6.93 6.93
N SER A 165 -10.03 7.39 8.16
CA SER A 165 -9.27 6.61 9.16
C SER A 165 -9.93 5.28 9.51
N ARG A 166 -11.25 5.11 9.26
CA ARG A 166 -11.93 3.82 9.42
C ARG A 166 -11.33 2.71 8.54
N TYR A 167 -10.77 3.07 7.39
CA TYR A 167 -10.16 2.12 6.47
C TYR A 167 -8.81 1.60 6.96
N ASP A 168 -8.13 2.29 7.88
CA ASP A 168 -6.86 1.87 8.44
C ASP A 168 -6.99 0.67 9.41
N THR A 169 -8.22 0.39 9.85
CA THR A 169 -8.58 -0.77 10.67
C THR A 169 -9.52 -1.74 9.96
N SER A 170 -9.84 -1.50 8.69
CA SER A 170 -10.71 -2.37 7.91
C SER A 170 -10.05 -3.73 7.67
N PRO A 171 -10.82 -4.83 7.65
CA PRO A 171 -10.30 -6.13 7.26
C PRO A 171 -9.82 -6.10 5.80
N ALA A 172 -8.88 -6.99 5.47
CA ALA A 172 -8.42 -7.13 4.10
C ALA A 172 -9.61 -7.47 3.17
N PRO A 173 -9.73 -6.82 1.99
CA PRO A 173 -10.79 -7.14 1.05
C PRO A 173 -10.76 -8.63 0.68
N SER A 174 -11.92 -9.29 0.71
CA SER A 174 -12.03 -10.67 0.26
C SER A 174 -11.83 -10.72 -1.27
N SER A 175 -10.93 -11.56 -1.75
CA SER A 175 -10.72 -11.78 -3.18
C SER A 175 -11.98 -12.42 -3.79
N GLY A 176 -12.91 -11.60 -4.32
CA GLY A 176 -14.16 -12.13 -4.89
C GLY A 176 -15.17 -11.13 -5.44
N SER A 177 -14.99 -9.84 -5.34
CA SER A 177 -15.94 -8.88 -5.93
C SER A 177 -15.44 -8.34 -7.26
N LYS A 178 -15.86 -9.00 -8.35
CA LYS A 178 -15.97 -8.35 -9.67
C LYS A 178 -17.01 -7.24 -9.52
N ALA A 179 -16.65 -6.04 -9.97
CA ALA A 179 -17.60 -4.96 -10.13
C ALA A 179 -18.78 -5.46 -10.99
N SER A 180 -19.97 -5.57 -10.40
CA SER A 180 -21.22 -5.74 -11.11
C SER A 180 -22.20 -4.68 -10.63
N ASP A 181 -22.82 -4.10 -11.60
CA ASP A 181 -23.78 -3.02 -11.66
C ASP A 181 -24.95 -3.12 -10.66
N SER A 182 -25.45 -1.95 -10.34
CA SER A 182 -26.54 -1.66 -9.44
C SER A 182 -27.86 -2.38 -9.75
N SER A 183 -28.46 -3.03 -8.74
CA SER A 183 -29.91 -2.93 -8.47
C SER A 183 -30.20 -3.46 -7.07
N GLY A 184 -30.85 -2.63 -6.26
CA GLY A 184 -31.10 -2.91 -4.85
C GLY A 184 -32.12 -4.01 -4.60
N GLN A 185 -31.75 -4.89 -3.68
CA GLN A 185 -32.68 -5.54 -2.74
C GLN A 185 -31.91 -6.09 -1.53
N PRO A 186 -32.49 -6.10 -0.31
CA PRO A 186 -31.79 -6.52 0.89
C PRO A 186 -31.67 -8.05 0.95
N ILE A 187 -30.43 -8.55 1.00
CA ILE A 187 -30.17 -9.99 1.12
C ILE A 187 -30.14 -10.38 2.60
N ARG A 188 -31.00 -11.34 2.94
CA ARG A 188 -31.04 -12.03 4.23
C ARG A 188 -29.77 -12.88 4.41
N ILE A 189 -29.18 -12.78 5.60
CA ILE A 189 -28.03 -13.57 6.02
C ILE A 189 -28.49 -15.00 6.33
N PRO A 190 -27.92 -16.05 5.71
CA PRO A 190 -28.12 -17.42 6.18
C PRO A 190 -27.04 -17.79 7.21
N THR A 191 -27.47 -18.37 8.30
CA THR A 191 -26.67 -18.99 9.36
C THR A 191 -25.84 -20.16 8.80
N PRO A 192 -24.57 -20.33 9.22
CA PRO A 192 -23.74 -21.42 8.69
C PRO A 192 -24.13 -22.77 9.28
N PRO A 193 -24.19 -23.83 8.48
CA PRO A 193 -24.29 -25.18 9.01
C PRO A 193 -22.91 -25.73 9.38
N SER A 194 -22.79 -26.18 10.62
CA SER A 194 -21.71 -27.02 11.09
C SER A 194 -21.82 -28.40 10.45
N GLN A 195 -20.84 -28.75 9.59
CA GLN A 195 -20.52 -30.18 9.35
C GLN A 195 -19.07 -30.34 8.93
N LEU A 196 -18.33 -31.04 9.77
CA LEU A 196 -17.06 -31.68 9.42
C LEU A 196 -17.34 -32.77 8.38
N GLY A 197 -16.85 -32.59 7.16
CA GLY A 197 -16.80 -33.61 6.13
C GLY A 197 -15.35 -34.03 5.89
N GLN A 198 -15.07 -35.29 6.18
CA GLN A 198 -13.82 -35.96 5.83
C GLN A 198 -13.67 -35.99 4.30
N VAL A 199 -12.55 -35.48 3.80
CA VAL A 199 -12.15 -35.67 2.40
C VAL A 199 -11.11 -36.77 2.34
N GLN A 200 -11.45 -37.83 1.61
CA GLN A 200 -10.61 -38.99 1.35
C GLN A 200 -9.38 -38.63 0.52
N ARG A 201 -8.28 -39.31 0.83
CA ARG A 201 -6.98 -39.25 0.16
C ARG A 201 -7.07 -39.72 -1.29
N ALA A 202 -6.47 -38.95 -2.19
CA ALA A 202 -5.93 -39.46 -3.44
C ALA A 202 -4.41 -39.24 -3.40
N ASP A 203 -3.69 -40.35 -3.35
CA ASP A 203 -2.22 -40.37 -3.40
C ASP A 203 -1.75 -40.04 -4.82
N ASN A 204 -0.87 -39.10 -4.96
CA ASN A 204 0.45 -39.13 -5.62
C ASN A 204 0.91 -37.74 -6.04
N ALA A 205 2.15 -37.50 -5.64
CA ALA A 205 3.11 -36.50 -6.12
C ALA A 205 3.08 -35.11 -5.48
N VAL A 206 4.20 -34.85 -4.79
CA VAL A 206 4.74 -33.60 -4.27
C VAL A 206 4.07 -33.11 -2.99
N LYS A 207 4.59 -33.61 -1.87
CA LYS A 207 4.40 -33.05 -0.52
C LYS A 207 5.01 -31.65 -0.41
N GLU A 208 4.22 -30.64 -0.66
CA GLU A 208 4.35 -29.35 0.01
C GLU A 208 3.02 -29.04 0.69
N THR A 209 2.88 -29.49 1.93
CA THR A 209 1.73 -29.18 2.77
C THR A 209 1.81 -27.74 3.20
N PHE A 210 1.35 -26.83 2.36
CA PHE A 210 1.08 -25.45 2.73
C PHE A 210 -0.17 -25.42 3.62
N ARG A 211 0.00 -25.12 4.91
CA ARG A 211 -1.12 -24.76 5.77
C ARG A 211 -1.45 -23.28 5.50
N PHE A 212 -2.53 -23.04 4.79
CA PHE A 212 -3.06 -21.70 4.59
C PHE A 212 -3.72 -21.23 5.88
N SER A 213 -3.31 -20.10 6.41
CA SER A 213 -4.15 -19.36 7.36
C SER A 213 -5.32 -18.77 6.58
N LEU A 214 -6.52 -19.25 6.82
CA LEU A 214 -7.77 -18.78 6.17
C LEU A 214 -8.10 -17.31 6.47
N THR A 215 -7.36 -16.67 7.38
CA THR A 215 -7.61 -15.31 7.87
C THR A 215 -6.63 -14.27 7.34
N ARG A 216 -5.61 -14.68 6.55
CA ARG A 216 -4.57 -13.75 6.06
C ARG A 216 -4.40 -13.87 4.56
N GLN A 217 -4.52 -12.74 3.87
CA GLN A 217 -4.28 -12.66 2.43
C GLN A 217 -2.82 -12.99 2.11
N MET A 218 -2.62 -13.88 1.15
CA MET A 218 -1.34 -14.27 0.62
C MET A 218 -1.16 -13.65 -0.77
N TYR A 219 0.01 -13.12 -1.02
CA TYR A 219 0.39 -12.45 -2.26
C TYR A 219 1.43 -13.27 -3.02
N SER A 220 1.67 -12.91 -4.26
CA SER A 220 2.70 -13.54 -5.07
C SER A 220 3.52 -12.48 -5.80
N GLN A 221 4.85 -12.60 -5.72
CA GLN A 221 5.80 -11.82 -6.50
C GLN A 221 6.72 -12.76 -7.24
N ASN A 222 6.81 -12.60 -8.56
CA ASN A 222 7.62 -13.50 -9.40
C ASN A 222 7.22 -15.00 -9.23
N GLY A 223 5.93 -15.25 -8.98
CA GLY A 223 5.40 -16.59 -8.69
C GLY A 223 5.86 -17.18 -7.35
N VAL A 224 6.34 -16.35 -6.42
CA VAL A 224 6.73 -16.77 -5.07
C VAL A 224 5.75 -16.19 -4.06
N PRO A 225 5.07 -17.01 -3.25
CA PRO A 225 4.10 -16.56 -2.26
C PRO A 225 4.80 -15.80 -1.13
N PHE A 226 4.16 -14.72 -0.69
CA PHE A 226 4.61 -13.92 0.44
C PHE A 226 3.44 -13.31 1.20
N VAL A 227 3.71 -12.83 2.41
CA VAL A 227 2.79 -12.06 3.24
C VAL A 227 3.45 -10.77 3.68
N TYR A 228 2.64 -9.78 4.01
CA TYR A 228 3.13 -8.59 4.72
C TYR A 228 3.07 -8.83 6.21
N ALA A 229 4.15 -8.49 6.91
CA ALA A 229 4.19 -8.53 8.37
C ALA A 229 3.22 -7.49 8.95
N VAL A 230 2.47 -7.87 9.98
CA VAL A 230 1.68 -6.92 10.77
C VAL A 230 2.41 -6.56 12.07
N ALA A 231 1.97 -5.48 12.72
CA ALA A 231 2.60 -5.02 13.95
C ALA A 231 2.62 -6.13 15.03
N GLY A 232 3.75 -6.29 15.71
CA GLY A 232 3.95 -7.31 16.73
C GLY A 232 4.34 -8.69 16.23
N GLU A 233 4.35 -8.93 14.93
CA GLU A 233 4.82 -10.21 14.37
C GLU A 233 6.33 -10.33 14.34
N THR A 234 6.77 -11.58 14.36
CA THR A 234 8.16 -11.97 14.17
C THR A 234 8.26 -12.99 13.05
N TYR A 235 9.46 -13.18 12.50
CA TYR A 235 9.69 -14.29 11.54
C TYR A 235 9.32 -15.66 12.14
N ALA A 236 9.49 -15.83 13.44
CA ALA A 236 9.11 -17.08 14.12
C ALA A 236 7.59 -17.26 14.19
N SER A 237 6.82 -16.20 14.50
CA SER A 237 5.36 -16.28 14.55
C SER A 237 4.76 -16.51 13.16
N ILE A 238 5.29 -15.85 12.12
CA ILE A 238 4.85 -16.09 10.74
C ILE A 238 5.22 -17.52 10.31
N ALA A 239 6.44 -17.98 10.59
CA ALA A 239 6.85 -19.35 10.27
C ALA A 239 5.89 -20.37 10.90
N ALA A 240 5.57 -20.22 12.19
CA ALA A 240 4.62 -21.10 12.89
C ALA A 240 3.23 -21.08 12.24
N SER A 241 2.72 -19.91 11.84
CA SER A 241 1.40 -19.77 11.18
C SER A 241 1.31 -20.50 9.83
N TYR A 242 2.44 -20.70 9.15
CA TYR A 242 2.51 -21.39 7.85
C TYR A 242 3.17 -22.77 7.90
N GLY A 243 3.39 -23.33 9.09
CA GLY A 243 3.98 -24.65 9.25
C GLY A 243 5.44 -24.72 8.79
N LEU A 244 6.16 -23.60 8.82
CA LEU A 244 7.57 -23.47 8.45
C LEU A 244 8.45 -23.40 9.70
N PHE A 245 9.71 -23.80 9.57
CA PHE A 245 10.71 -23.50 10.59
C PHE A 245 11.21 -22.05 10.44
N THR A 246 11.54 -21.41 11.57
CA THR A 246 12.09 -20.04 11.54
C THR A 246 13.33 -19.92 10.65
N GLY A 247 14.20 -20.95 10.65
CA GLY A 247 15.38 -20.98 9.78
C GLY A 247 15.04 -21.06 8.28
N GLU A 248 13.89 -21.62 7.91
CA GLU A 248 13.45 -21.66 6.52
C GLU A 248 12.99 -20.30 6.05
N ILE A 249 12.10 -19.66 6.82
CA ILE A 249 11.60 -18.35 6.47
C ILE A 249 12.73 -17.31 6.39
N LEU A 250 13.71 -17.38 7.29
CA LEU A 250 14.89 -16.51 7.22
C LEU A 250 15.70 -16.75 5.93
N ARG A 251 15.93 -18.02 5.55
CA ARG A 251 16.62 -18.37 4.29
C ARG A 251 15.86 -17.94 3.06
N PHE A 252 14.52 -18.04 3.06
CA PHE A 252 13.68 -17.61 1.94
C PHE A 252 13.78 -16.11 1.71
N ASN A 253 14.03 -15.35 2.77
CA ASN A 253 14.16 -13.91 2.77
C ASN A 253 15.62 -13.40 2.71
N ASP A 254 16.58 -14.29 2.49
CA ASP A 254 18.04 -13.97 2.47
C ASP A 254 18.50 -13.27 3.76
N LEU A 255 17.97 -13.72 4.91
CA LEU A 255 18.26 -13.17 6.24
C LEU A 255 19.03 -14.19 7.08
N SER A 256 19.78 -13.68 8.06
CA SER A 256 20.52 -14.47 9.05
C SER A 256 20.39 -13.84 10.45
N GLY A 257 20.64 -14.62 11.48
CA GLY A 257 20.56 -14.14 12.86
C GLY A 257 19.13 -13.97 13.36
N LYS A 258 18.89 -12.93 14.13
CA LYS A 258 17.56 -12.55 14.69
C LYS A 258 17.15 -11.16 14.19
N PRO A 259 16.82 -11.01 12.90
CA PRO A 259 16.44 -9.70 12.37
C PRO A 259 15.11 -9.25 12.98
N VAL A 260 15.00 -7.93 13.20
CA VAL A 260 13.75 -7.31 13.61
C VAL A 260 12.83 -7.26 12.40
N LEU A 261 11.59 -7.73 12.58
CA LEU A 261 10.55 -7.66 11.55
C LEU A 261 9.70 -6.42 11.78
N LYS A 262 9.67 -5.53 10.81
CA LYS A 262 8.82 -4.33 10.84
C LYS A 262 7.47 -4.61 10.19
N ALA A 263 6.42 -3.99 10.68
CA ALA A 263 5.11 -4.02 10.04
C ALA A 263 5.21 -3.56 8.56
N GLY A 264 4.46 -4.19 7.67
CA GLY A 264 4.51 -3.96 6.23
C GLY A 264 5.73 -4.56 5.52
N SER A 265 6.63 -5.26 6.21
CA SER A 265 7.74 -5.97 5.54
C SER A 265 7.22 -7.16 4.74
N VAL A 266 7.74 -7.32 3.53
CA VAL A 266 7.51 -8.51 2.70
C VAL A 266 8.20 -9.71 3.33
N VAL A 267 7.45 -10.78 3.57
CA VAL A 267 7.98 -12.03 4.11
C VAL A 267 7.63 -13.16 3.16
N TYR A 268 8.61 -13.62 2.39
CA TYR A 268 8.47 -14.75 1.49
C TYR A 268 8.31 -16.05 2.25
N LEU A 269 7.30 -16.82 1.87
CA LEU A 269 6.97 -18.12 2.46
C LEU A 269 7.61 -19.29 1.71
N GLN A 270 8.23 -18.98 0.56
CA GLN A 270 8.99 -19.92 -0.25
C GLN A 270 10.28 -19.31 -0.76
N LYS A 271 11.15 -20.16 -1.28
CA LYS A 271 12.44 -19.76 -1.84
C LYS A 271 12.25 -18.89 -3.07
N LYS A 272 12.78 -17.67 -3.05
CA LYS A 272 12.78 -16.73 -4.17
C LYS A 272 13.41 -17.33 -5.44
N LYS A 273 13.09 -16.81 -6.61
CA LYS A 273 13.56 -17.31 -7.91
C LYS A 273 15.02 -16.93 -8.16
N LYS A 274 15.60 -17.50 -9.21
CA LYS A 274 16.97 -17.15 -9.65
C LYS A 274 17.00 -15.87 -10.47
N TYR A 275 15.90 -15.55 -11.14
CA TYR A 275 15.73 -14.44 -12.08
C TYR A 275 14.41 -13.73 -11.83
N ALA A 276 14.29 -12.47 -12.23
CA ALA A 276 13.02 -11.74 -12.21
C ALA A 276 12.00 -12.33 -13.19
N ALA A 277 10.76 -11.91 -13.08
CA ALA A 277 9.72 -12.22 -14.05
C ALA A 277 10.08 -11.69 -15.44
N GLU A 278 9.46 -12.25 -16.47
CA GLU A 278 9.67 -11.83 -17.85
C GLU A 278 9.32 -10.36 -18.02
N GLY A 279 10.11 -9.65 -18.84
CA GLY A 279 9.99 -8.21 -19.03
C GLY A 279 10.68 -7.34 -17.95
N LEU A 280 11.16 -7.92 -16.87
CA LEU A 280 11.90 -7.22 -15.81
C LEU A 280 13.40 -7.54 -15.90
N ASP A 281 14.08 -6.98 -16.90
CA ASP A 281 15.46 -7.37 -17.21
C ASP A 281 16.51 -6.61 -16.40
N LYS A 282 16.24 -5.36 -16.08
CA LYS A 282 17.18 -4.45 -15.41
C LYS A 282 16.50 -3.60 -14.37
N HIS A 283 17.29 -3.18 -13.37
CA HIS A 283 16.92 -2.20 -12.36
C HIS A 283 17.98 -1.11 -12.28
N VAL A 284 17.55 0.14 -12.23
CA VAL A 284 18.43 1.28 -11.94
C VAL A 284 18.35 1.54 -10.45
N VAL A 285 19.48 1.45 -9.78
CA VAL A 285 19.56 1.62 -8.32
C VAL A 285 19.20 3.06 -7.97
N GLU A 286 18.25 3.22 -7.05
CA GLU A 286 17.89 4.52 -6.47
C GLU A 286 18.80 4.83 -5.28
N LYS A 287 18.86 6.13 -4.91
CA LYS A 287 19.65 6.59 -3.78
C LYS A 287 19.27 5.86 -2.49
N GLY A 288 20.23 5.21 -1.85
CA GLY A 288 20.06 4.52 -0.58
C GLY A 288 19.46 3.10 -0.69
N GLU A 289 19.12 2.62 -1.90
CA GLU A 289 18.65 1.23 -2.06
C GLU A 289 19.76 0.22 -1.78
N THR A 290 19.36 -0.88 -1.15
CA THR A 290 20.24 -2.02 -0.88
C THR A 290 19.96 -3.18 -1.84
N LEU A 291 20.96 -4.03 -2.08
CA LEU A 291 20.78 -5.26 -2.83
C LEU A 291 19.69 -6.17 -2.23
N TRP A 292 19.54 -6.13 -0.90
CA TRP A 292 18.50 -6.91 -0.22
C TRP A 292 17.11 -6.40 -0.57
N GLU A 293 16.86 -5.08 -0.51
CA GLU A 293 15.57 -4.47 -0.89
C GLU A 293 15.23 -4.75 -2.34
N ILE A 294 16.20 -4.62 -3.25
CA ILE A 294 16.02 -4.95 -4.66
C ILE A 294 15.67 -6.45 -4.83
N SER A 295 16.36 -7.34 -4.08
CA SER A 295 16.07 -8.77 -4.10
C SER A 295 14.66 -9.10 -3.59
N GLN A 296 14.17 -8.36 -2.58
CA GLN A 296 12.80 -8.50 -2.08
C GLN A 296 11.78 -7.99 -3.11
N ARG A 297 12.01 -6.81 -3.68
CA ARG A 297 11.13 -6.19 -4.69
C ARG A 297 10.84 -7.12 -5.87
N TYR A 298 11.85 -7.82 -6.37
CA TYR A 298 11.73 -8.65 -7.56
C TYR A 298 11.57 -10.16 -7.27
N GLY A 299 11.48 -10.56 -6.01
CA GLY A 299 11.39 -11.97 -5.65
C GLY A 299 12.57 -12.81 -6.13
N ILE A 300 13.78 -12.21 -6.17
CA ILE A 300 15.03 -12.85 -6.62
C ILE A 300 15.91 -13.13 -5.40
N ARG A 301 16.59 -14.29 -5.38
CA ARG A 301 17.59 -14.60 -4.36
C ARG A 301 18.75 -13.61 -4.43
N MET A 302 19.17 -13.08 -3.31
CA MET A 302 20.28 -12.13 -3.24
C MET A 302 21.59 -12.72 -3.81
N LYS A 303 21.86 -14.02 -3.55
CA LYS A 303 22.99 -14.73 -4.18
C LYS A 303 22.92 -14.75 -5.71
N SER A 304 21.73 -14.88 -6.28
CA SER A 304 21.55 -14.88 -7.73
C SER A 304 21.70 -13.47 -8.32
N LEU A 305 21.14 -12.46 -7.64
CA LEU A 305 21.28 -11.06 -8.04
C LEU A 305 22.75 -10.63 -8.06
N ARG A 306 23.50 -10.96 -7.02
CA ARG A 306 24.96 -10.72 -6.99
C ARG A 306 25.68 -11.39 -8.16
N ARG A 307 25.44 -12.66 -8.38
CA ARG A 307 26.10 -13.41 -9.47
C ARG A 307 25.79 -12.86 -10.86
N LEU A 308 24.55 -12.40 -11.10
CA LEU A 308 24.15 -11.80 -12.37
C LEU A 308 24.92 -10.51 -12.67
N ASN A 309 25.40 -9.84 -11.63
CA ASN A 309 26.05 -8.53 -11.71
C ASN A 309 27.55 -8.57 -11.36
N GLY A 310 28.12 -9.74 -11.18
CA GLY A 310 29.55 -9.86 -10.82
C GLY A 310 29.88 -9.29 -9.44
N LEU A 311 28.89 -9.21 -8.53
CA LEU A 311 29.04 -8.63 -7.20
C LEU A 311 29.38 -9.70 -6.17
N ASP A 312 30.28 -9.41 -5.27
CA ASP A 312 30.63 -10.21 -4.09
C ASP A 312 29.84 -9.75 -2.84
N LYS A 313 30.19 -10.29 -1.66
CA LYS A 313 29.52 -9.95 -0.41
C LYS A 313 29.85 -8.54 0.10
N SER A 314 31.00 -8.01 -0.27
CA SER A 314 31.51 -6.70 0.13
C SER A 314 31.14 -5.59 -0.86
N SER A 315 30.69 -5.95 -2.04
CA SER A 315 30.32 -4.99 -3.08
C SER A 315 29.19 -4.08 -2.63
N VAL A 316 29.40 -2.78 -2.79
CA VAL A 316 28.42 -1.73 -2.52
C VAL A 316 27.84 -1.26 -3.85
N ILE A 317 26.52 -1.22 -3.95
CA ILE A 317 25.84 -0.59 -5.09
C ILE A 317 25.63 0.90 -4.84
N ARG A 318 25.62 1.68 -5.90
CA ARG A 318 25.47 3.14 -5.85
C ARG A 318 24.26 3.57 -6.66
N GLU A 319 23.76 4.73 -6.35
CA GLU A 319 22.71 5.39 -7.15
C GLU A 319 23.11 5.42 -8.63
N ASN A 320 22.15 5.12 -9.50
CA ASN A 320 22.27 4.98 -10.96
C ASN A 320 23.02 3.73 -11.46
N ASP A 321 23.51 2.86 -10.60
CA ASP A 321 24.01 1.56 -11.05
C ASP A 321 22.88 0.78 -11.75
N ILE A 322 23.22 0.10 -12.85
CA ILE A 322 22.26 -0.72 -13.61
C ILE A 322 22.47 -2.18 -13.25
N LEU A 323 21.56 -2.76 -12.51
CA LEU A 323 21.60 -4.17 -12.14
C LEU A 323 20.82 -5.03 -13.16
N LYS A 324 21.44 -6.10 -13.63
CA LYS A 324 20.75 -7.17 -14.37
C LYS A 324 19.91 -8.01 -13.43
N LEU A 325 18.65 -8.21 -13.77
CA LEU A 325 17.70 -9.03 -13.01
C LEU A 325 17.46 -10.39 -13.66
N ARG A 326 17.85 -10.54 -14.92
CA ARG A 326 17.78 -11.76 -15.76
C ARG A 326 19.07 -11.97 -16.52
N LYS A 327 19.20 -13.18 -17.15
CA LYS A 327 20.28 -13.49 -18.08
C LYS A 327 20.09 -12.78 -19.41
#